data_1134dbe1287642a03a345eeaab7bbf75
#
_entry.id   1134dbe1287642a03a345eeaab7bbf75
#
_cell.length_a   1.000
_cell.length_b   1.000
_cell.length_c   1.000
_cell.angle_alpha   90.00
_cell.angle_beta   90.00
_cell.angle_gamma   90.00
#
_symmetry.space_group_name_H-M   'P 1'
#
loop_
_entity.id
_entity.type
_entity.pdbx_description
1 polymer ?
#
loop_
_entity_poly.entity_id
_entity_poly.type
_entity_poly.pdbx_seq_one_letter_code
_entity_poly.pdbx_strand_id
1 'polypeptide(L)'
;MFLSRAAISQETQKIDKTTKSLMQLYLVENWIDICQTQKAIQKGGKELNPLMKPLVEEPELFVLVKLGVAYWIYEETTKLSKEDRRLARNLAIALNVMQIGVIWHNKKYVGIPLTFKF
;
A
#
# COMPACT_ATOMS: atom_id res chain seq x y z
N MET A 1 -11.88 13.71 -14.74
CA MET A 1 -12.40 12.51 -15.31
C MET A 1 -13.66 12.03 -14.61
N PHE A 2 -13.64 11.97 -13.32
CA PHE A 2 -14.80 11.51 -12.60
C PHE A 2 -15.80 12.59 -12.26
N LEU A 3 -15.48 13.81 -12.56
CA LEU A 3 -16.29 14.95 -12.14
C LEU A 3 -17.71 14.94 -12.67
N SER A 4 -17.85 14.59 -13.93
CA SER A 4 -19.18 14.58 -14.54
C SER A 4 -20.07 13.54 -13.90
N ARG A 5 -19.50 12.49 -13.38
CA ARG A 5 -20.30 11.45 -12.77
C ARG A 5 -20.71 11.79 -11.36
N ALA A 6 -19.89 12.53 -10.68
CA ALA A 6 -20.16 12.89 -9.30
C ALA A 6 -21.47 13.66 -9.16
N ALA A 7 -21.88 14.34 -10.21
CA ALA A 7 -23.10 15.12 -10.17
C ALA A 7 -24.35 14.29 -10.45
N ILE A 8 -24.19 13.06 -10.87
CA ILE A 8 -25.30 12.26 -11.32
C ILE A 8 -26.17 11.75 -10.18
N SER A 9 -25.53 11.22 -9.15
CA SER A 9 -26.28 10.60 -8.08
C SER A 9 -25.57 10.81 -6.76
N GLN A 10 -26.34 11.17 -5.76
CA GLN A 10 -25.78 11.32 -4.44
C GLN A 10 -25.35 10.00 -3.84
N GLU A 11 -26.00 8.94 -4.23
CA GLU A 11 -25.66 7.62 -3.71
C GLU A 11 -24.27 7.18 -4.17
N THR A 12 -23.94 7.49 -5.43
CA THR A 12 -22.63 7.13 -5.94
C THR A 12 -21.54 8.03 -5.43
N GLN A 13 -21.90 9.13 -4.76
CA GLN A 13 -20.88 10.04 -4.21
C GLN A 13 -20.42 9.62 -2.84
N LYS A 14 -21.06 8.64 -2.25
CA LYS A 14 -20.66 8.16 -0.94
C LYS A 14 -19.53 7.16 -1.08
N ILE A 15 -18.54 7.30 -0.21
CA ILE A 15 -17.45 6.35 -0.15
C ILE A 15 -17.98 5.01 0.29
N ASP A 16 -17.60 3.96 -0.41
CA ASP A 16 -17.95 2.61 -0.05
C ASP A 16 -17.13 2.20 1.18
N LYS A 17 -17.80 1.86 2.25
CA LYS A 17 -17.13 1.53 3.51
C LYS A 17 -16.25 0.29 3.37
N THR A 18 -16.68 -0.67 2.58
CA THR A 18 -15.90 -1.88 2.36
C THR A 18 -14.58 -1.55 1.67
N THR A 19 -14.65 -0.73 0.61
CA THR A 19 -13.44 -0.30 -0.09
C THR A 19 -12.51 0.43 0.86
N LYS A 20 -13.07 1.34 1.67
CA LYS A 20 -12.25 2.10 2.59
C LYS A 20 -11.55 1.21 3.60
N SER A 21 -12.27 0.24 4.16
CA SER A 21 -11.69 -0.69 5.12
C SER A 21 -10.58 -1.53 4.49
N LEU A 22 -10.81 -2.00 3.27
CA LEU A 22 -9.79 -2.76 2.55
C LEU A 22 -8.55 -1.91 2.29
N MET A 23 -8.74 -0.64 1.97
CA MET A 23 -7.60 0.23 1.72
C MET A 23 -6.87 0.63 2.99
N GLN A 24 -7.57 0.68 4.13
CA GLN A 24 -6.89 0.87 5.41
C GLN A 24 -6.00 -0.34 5.72
N LEU A 25 -6.49 -1.54 5.43
CA LEU A 25 -5.69 -2.74 5.58
C LEU A 25 -4.48 -2.70 4.65
N TYR A 26 -4.67 -2.20 3.44
CA TYR A 26 -3.58 -2.05 2.49
C TYR A 26 -2.45 -1.15 3.04
N LEU A 27 -2.82 -0.09 3.75
CA LEU A 27 -1.80 0.77 4.37
C LEU A 27 -1.02 0.02 5.45
N VAL A 28 -1.70 -0.80 6.24
CA VAL A 28 -1.04 -1.61 7.27
C VAL A 28 -0.10 -2.61 6.61
N GLU A 29 -0.54 -3.24 5.53
CA GLU A 29 0.28 -4.19 4.79
C GLU A 29 1.53 -3.54 4.23
N ASN A 30 1.40 -2.31 3.75
CA ASN A 30 2.56 -1.58 3.26
C ASN A 30 3.55 -1.27 4.36
N TRP A 31 3.07 -0.97 5.56
CA TRP A 31 3.96 -0.77 6.70
C TRP A 31 4.75 -2.04 7.01
N ILE A 32 4.07 -3.18 7.01
CA ILE A 32 4.73 -4.47 7.25
C ILE A 32 5.79 -4.72 6.18
N ASP A 33 5.45 -4.45 4.92
CA ASP A 33 6.38 -4.62 3.81
C ASP A 33 7.63 -3.74 3.99
N ILE A 34 7.43 -2.51 4.43
CA ILE A 34 8.54 -1.60 4.72
C ILE A 34 9.44 -2.20 5.79
N CYS A 35 8.86 -2.70 6.86
CA CYS A 35 9.62 -3.30 7.95
C CYS A 35 10.36 -4.56 7.51
N GLN A 36 9.72 -5.38 6.69
CA GLN A 36 10.37 -6.56 6.13
C GLN A 36 11.55 -6.19 5.24
N THR A 37 11.37 -5.16 4.43
CA THR A 37 12.43 -4.71 3.54
C THR A 37 13.64 -4.24 4.32
N GLN A 38 13.43 -3.46 5.36
CA GLN A 38 14.52 -3.01 6.21
C GLN A 38 15.24 -4.17 6.85
N LYS A 39 14.48 -5.13 7.38
CA LYS A 39 15.08 -6.27 8.05
C LYS A 39 15.87 -7.13 7.08
N ALA A 40 15.38 -7.30 5.87
CA ALA A 40 16.10 -8.04 4.84
C ALA A 40 17.43 -7.38 4.53
N ILE A 41 17.44 -6.06 4.41
CA ILE A 41 18.65 -5.30 4.15
C ILE A 41 19.63 -5.46 5.32
N GLN A 42 19.14 -5.38 6.53
CA GLN A 42 19.99 -5.52 7.73
C GLN A 42 20.62 -6.90 7.81
N LYS A 43 19.98 -7.91 7.24
CA LYS A 43 20.52 -9.27 7.24
C LYS A 43 21.49 -9.52 6.10
N GLY A 44 21.86 -8.49 5.36
CA GLY A 44 22.87 -8.63 4.32
C GLY A 44 22.34 -8.71 2.93
N GLY A 45 21.07 -8.39 2.73
CA GLY A 45 20.48 -8.37 1.41
C GLY A 45 20.81 -7.12 0.63
N LYS A 46 21.98 -6.58 0.87
CA LYS A 46 22.35 -5.27 0.38
C LYS A 46 22.63 -5.18 -1.12
N GLU A 47 23.00 -6.25 -1.66
CA GLU A 47 23.51 -6.28 -3.00
C GLU A 47 22.50 -6.20 -4.06
N LEU A 48 21.32 -6.37 -3.67
CA LEU A 48 20.36 -6.79 -4.58
C LEU A 48 20.05 -5.88 -5.70
N ASN A 49 19.82 -4.66 -5.42
CA ASN A 49 19.24 -3.79 -6.42
C ASN A 49 19.80 -2.39 -6.27
N PRO A 50 20.42 -1.83 -7.32
CA PRO A 50 20.95 -0.47 -7.25
C PRO A 50 19.89 0.54 -6.84
N LEU A 51 18.62 0.27 -7.15
CA LEU A 51 17.54 1.16 -6.75
C LEU A 51 17.31 1.17 -5.24
N MET A 52 17.75 0.13 -4.55
CA MET A 52 17.59 0.04 -3.11
C MET A 52 18.68 0.80 -2.36
N LYS A 53 19.77 1.10 -3.02
CA LYS A 53 20.89 1.75 -2.36
C LYS A 53 20.52 3.09 -1.72
N PRO A 54 19.85 4.01 -2.42
CA PRO A 54 19.43 5.25 -1.79
C PRO A 54 18.49 5.02 -0.62
N LEU A 55 17.67 3.99 -0.71
CA LEU A 55 16.71 3.70 0.34
C LEU A 55 17.39 3.19 1.59
N VAL A 56 18.50 2.47 1.43
CA VAL A 56 19.28 1.99 2.56
C VAL A 56 19.98 3.16 3.25
N GLU A 57 20.50 4.07 2.48
CA GLU A 57 21.26 5.19 3.00
C GLU A 57 20.37 6.25 3.64
N GLU A 58 19.13 6.35 3.18
CA GLU A 58 18.19 7.32 3.71
C GLU A 58 16.87 6.65 4.04
N PRO A 59 16.83 5.92 5.17
CA PRO A 59 15.63 5.14 5.52
C PRO A 59 14.38 6.00 5.71
N GLU A 60 14.54 7.23 6.15
CA GLU A 60 13.38 8.11 6.33
C GLU A 60 12.76 8.45 4.99
N LEU A 61 13.60 8.68 3.98
CA LEU A 61 13.11 8.96 2.65
C LEU A 61 12.38 7.74 2.08
N PHE A 62 12.94 6.56 2.32
CA PHE A 62 12.32 5.32 1.90
C PHE A 62 10.90 5.19 2.47
N VAL A 63 10.76 5.38 3.78
CA VAL A 63 9.46 5.29 4.42
C VAL A 63 8.51 6.33 3.86
N LEU A 64 8.99 7.55 3.70
CA LEU A 64 8.16 8.64 3.20
C LEU A 64 7.63 8.35 1.81
N VAL A 65 8.49 7.88 0.91
CA VAL A 65 8.09 7.58 -0.46
C VAL A 65 7.12 6.41 -0.49
N LYS A 66 7.42 5.34 0.22
CA LYS A 66 6.55 4.15 0.23
C LYS A 66 5.18 4.47 0.80
N LEU A 67 5.14 5.14 1.93
CA LEU A 67 3.86 5.48 2.54
C LEU A 67 3.12 6.54 1.74
N GLY A 68 3.84 7.47 1.13
CA GLY A 68 3.22 8.48 0.29
C GLY A 68 2.52 7.86 -0.90
N VAL A 69 3.17 6.92 -1.57
CA VAL A 69 2.59 6.23 -2.72
C VAL A 69 1.40 5.39 -2.26
N ALA A 70 1.56 4.66 -1.15
CA ALA A 70 0.48 3.83 -0.64
C ALA A 70 -0.74 4.69 -0.26
N TYR A 71 -0.51 5.84 0.36
CA TYR A 71 -1.58 6.72 0.72
C TYR A 71 -2.27 7.32 -0.50
N TRP A 72 -1.50 7.65 -1.53
CA TRP A 72 -2.06 8.13 -2.78
C TRP A 72 -2.98 7.08 -3.41
N ILE A 73 -2.53 5.83 -3.43
CA ILE A 73 -3.33 4.73 -3.94
C ILE A 73 -4.60 4.56 -3.09
N TYR A 74 -4.46 4.68 -1.77
CA TYR A 74 -5.59 4.64 -0.86
C TYR A 74 -6.62 5.70 -1.21
N GLU A 75 -6.16 6.93 -1.39
CA GLU A 75 -7.06 8.04 -1.70
C GLU A 75 -7.76 7.85 -3.03
N GLU A 76 -7.01 7.46 -4.06
CA GLU A 76 -7.58 7.31 -5.39
C GLU A 76 -8.59 6.17 -5.45
N THR A 77 -8.28 5.05 -4.81
CA THR A 77 -9.18 3.91 -4.80
C THR A 77 -10.44 4.21 -4.00
N THR A 78 -10.28 4.90 -2.88
CA THR A 78 -11.43 5.28 -2.06
C THR A 78 -12.33 6.26 -2.81
N LYS A 79 -11.74 7.22 -3.52
CA LYS A 79 -12.53 8.14 -4.33
C LYS A 79 -13.25 7.41 -5.46
N LEU A 80 -12.60 6.45 -6.06
CA LEU A 80 -13.21 5.66 -7.12
C LEU A 80 -14.47 4.98 -6.63
N SER A 81 -14.53 4.59 -5.38
CA SER A 81 -15.70 3.91 -4.84
C SER A 81 -16.95 4.78 -4.83
N LYS A 82 -16.80 6.08 -4.93
CA LYS A 82 -17.93 6.99 -5.03
C LYS A 82 -18.60 6.90 -6.39
N GLU A 83 -17.87 6.50 -7.41
CA GLU A 83 -18.36 6.46 -8.77
C GLU A 83 -18.59 5.07 -9.27
N ASP A 84 -17.73 4.14 -8.87
CA ASP A 84 -17.84 2.75 -9.29
C ASP A 84 -17.45 1.87 -8.13
N ARG A 85 -18.42 1.56 -7.30
CA ARG A 85 -18.21 0.76 -6.09
C ARG A 85 -17.63 -0.60 -6.41
N ARG A 86 -18.15 -1.23 -7.45
CA ARG A 86 -17.74 -2.58 -7.79
C ARG A 86 -16.28 -2.62 -8.25
N LEU A 87 -15.92 -1.70 -9.12
CA LEU A 87 -14.55 -1.61 -9.60
C LEU A 87 -13.60 -1.29 -8.47
N ALA A 88 -13.98 -0.35 -7.60
CA ALA A 88 -13.14 0.02 -6.47
C ALA A 88 -12.92 -1.15 -5.53
N ARG A 89 -13.97 -1.92 -5.23
CA ARG A 89 -13.82 -3.10 -4.39
C ARG A 89 -12.90 -4.14 -5.01
N ASN A 90 -13.09 -4.38 -6.30
CA ASN A 90 -12.26 -5.36 -6.99
C ASN A 90 -10.79 -4.93 -6.99
N LEU A 91 -10.56 -3.64 -7.23
CA LEU A 91 -9.21 -3.10 -7.19
C LEU A 91 -8.62 -3.20 -5.80
N ALA A 92 -9.39 -2.86 -4.77
CA ALA A 92 -8.93 -2.94 -3.39
C ALA A 92 -8.58 -4.38 -3.01
N ILE A 93 -9.39 -5.34 -3.43
CA ILE A 93 -9.12 -6.74 -3.17
C ILE A 93 -7.83 -7.17 -3.86
N ALA A 94 -7.67 -6.78 -5.13
CA ALA A 94 -6.47 -7.14 -5.89
C ALA A 94 -5.21 -6.56 -5.25
N LEU A 95 -5.27 -5.30 -4.82
CA LEU A 95 -4.13 -4.65 -4.18
C LEU A 95 -3.76 -5.35 -2.88
N ASN A 96 -4.76 -5.71 -2.09
CA ASN A 96 -4.51 -6.43 -0.83
C ASN A 96 -3.93 -7.81 -1.08
N VAL A 97 -4.47 -8.54 -2.05
CA VAL A 97 -3.97 -9.87 -2.37
C VAL A 97 -2.52 -9.80 -2.81
N MET A 98 -2.19 -8.85 -3.68
CA MET A 98 -0.81 -8.66 -4.12
C MET A 98 0.11 -8.38 -2.96
N GLN A 99 -0.30 -7.45 -2.08
CA GLN A 99 0.54 -7.04 -0.98
C GLN A 99 0.71 -8.16 0.05
N ILE A 100 -0.36 -8.91 0.32
CA ILE A 100 -0.29 -10.06 1.20
C ILE A 100 0.65 -11.11 0.62
N GLY A 101 0.61 -11.30 -0.70
CA GLY A 101 1.52 -12.22 -1.36
C GLY A 101 2.97 -11.86 -1.16
N VAL A 102 3.28 -10.56 -1.25
CA VAL A 102 4.65 -10.08 -1.01
C VAL A 102 5.07 -10.35 0.43
N ILE A 103 4.20 -10.01 1.39
CA ILE A 103 4.49 -10.22 2.80
C ILE A 103 4.70 -11.71 3.09
N TRP A 104 3.84 -12.54 2.54
CA TRP A 104 3.92 -13.98 2.74
C TRP A 104 5.22 -14.55 2.17
N HIS A 105 5.61 -14.09 0.98
CA HIS A 105 6.85 -14.50 0.36
C HIS A 105 8.04 -14.09 1.24
N ASN A 106 8.03 -12.87 1.74
CA ASN A 106 9.13 -12.35 2.54
C ASN A 106 9.19 -12.95 3.94
N LYS A 107 8.07 -13.45 4.44
CA LYS A 107 7.97 -14.02 5.77
C LYS A 107 8.98 -15.13 6.01
N LYS A 108 9.30 -15.88 4.97
CA LYS A 108 10.26 -16.97 5.07
C LYS A 108 11.62 -16.51 5.52
N TYR A 109 11.98 -15.28 5.17
CA TYR A 109 13.33 -14.77 5.39
C TYR A 109 13.43 -13.86 6.59
N VAL A 110 12.39 -13.08 6.85
CA VAL A 110 12.47 -12.02 7.85
C VAL A 110 11.31 -12.01 8.83
N GLY A 111 10.37 -12.94 8.70
CA GLY A 111 9.19 -12.95 9.55
C GLY A 111 8.26 -11.79 9.25
N ILE A 112 7.53 -11.35 10.25
CA ILE A 112 6.60 -10.23 10.11
C ILE A 112 6.93 -9.18 11.17
N PRO A 113 7.98 -8.39 10.94
CA PRO A 113 8.32 -7.32 11.88
C PRO A 113 7.32 -6.18 11.76
N LEU A 114 7.04 -5.55 12.89
CA LEU A 114 6.08 -4.44 12.93
C LEU A 114 6.75 -3.11 13.26
N THR A 115 8.05 -3.12 13.51
CA THR A 115 8.76 -1.91 13.87
C THR A 115 9.83 -1.60 12.83
N PHE A 116 10.04 -0.31 12.64
CA PHE A 116 11.05 0.19 11.72
C PHE A 116 12.09 0.95 12.54
N LYS A 117 13.36 0.71 12.26
CA LYS A 117 14.44 1.38 12.97
C LYS A 117 14.97 2.53 12.11
N PHE A 118 14.78 3.71 12.60
CA PHE A 118 15.35 4.88 11.95
C PHE A 118 16.81 5.15 12.41
#